data_89efffd18b13023dc6022f9741840b8f
#
_entry.id   89efffd18b13023dc6022f9741840b8f
#
_cell.length_a   1.000
_cell.length_b   1.000
_cell.length_c   1.000
_cell.angle_alpha   90.00
_cell.angle_beta   90.00
_cell.angle_gamma   90.00
#
_symmetry.space_group_name_H-M   'P 1'
#
loop_
_entity.id
_entity.type
_entity.pdbx_description
1 polymer ?
#
loop_
_entity_poly.entity_id
_entity_poly.type
_entity_poly.pdbx_seq_one_letter_code
_entity_poly.pdbx_strand_id
1 'polypeptide(L)'
;MTLTVDNVLALTPAGGGPIDDWFCDRLEDNIKSGLYLDAAKMDTVIESIVTSLMEYKDTHGIEDIVIGMSGGVDSALTAALFKQAGWITHGVTLPIHQKPEETSRGQEAIDVLRLEPHSFDLTAQFDSMQDYLGEFDSTYRGLQRQGNLRARLRMMTLYNLAHKVGGCVGSTDNFSELAAGFWTL
;
A
#
# COMPACT_ATOMS: atom_id res chain seq x y z
N MET A 1 12.44 17.76 -15.18
CA MET A 1 13.28 18.39 -14.14
C MET A 1 14.35 17.39 -13.79
N THR A 2 15.64 17.73 -13.93
CA THR A 2 16.71 16.79 -13.57
C THR A 2 16.75 16.62 -12.06
N LEU A 3 16.75 15.39 -11.59
CA LEU A 3 16.85 15.10 -10.15
C LEU A 3 18.27 15.36 -9.70
N THR A 4 18.45 16.29 -8.75
CA THR A 4 19.74 16.63 -8.12
C THR A 4 19.56 16.68 -6.62
N VAL A 5 20.67 16.57 -5.87
CA VAL A 5 20.64 16.68 -4.40
C VAL A 5 19.99 17.99 -3.98
N ASP A 6 20.39 19.12 -4.59
CA ASP A 6 19.85 20.44 -4.25
C ASP A 6 18.33 20.53 -4.47
N ASN A 7 17.82 19.92 -5.56
CA ASN A 7 16.39 19.91 -5.85
C ASN A 7 15.60 19.06 -4.84
N VAL A 8 16.18 17.95 -4.36
CA VAL A 8 15.57 17.11 -3.32
C VAL A 8 15.60 17.83 -1.96
N LEU A 9 16.73 18.44 -1.61
CA LEU A 9 16.86 19.18 -0.36
C LEU A 9 15.96 20.42 -0.31
N ALA A 10 15.72 21.07 -1.44
CA ALA A 10 14.79 22.21 -1.54
C ALA A 10 13.33 21.83 -1.24
N LEU A 11 12.95 20.53 -1.30
CA LEU A 11 11.62 20.05 -0.95
C LEU A 11 11.46 19.73 0.54
N THR A 12 12.55 19.75 1.32
CA THR A 12 12.46 19.52 2.76
C THR A 12 11.84 20.74 3.46
N PRO A 13 10.91 20.53 4.42
CA PRO A 13 10.30 21.64 5.16
C PRO A 13 11.36 22.48 5.86
N ALA A 14 11.22 23.82 5.78
CA ALA A 14 12.05 24.73 6.55
C ALA A 14 11.89 24.44 8.05
N GLY A 15 12.98 24.05 8.73
CA GLY A 15 12.96 23.69 10.17
C GLY A 15 13.59 22.35 10.50
N GLY A 16 13.99 21.57 9.51
CA GLY A 16 14.90 20.42 9.71
C GLY A 16 16.29 20.90 10.14
N GLY A 17 16.97 20.17 11.01
CA GLY A 17 18.38 20.39 11.32
C GLY A 17 19.28 20.23 10.08
N PRO A 18 20.58 20.55 10.17
CA PRO A 18 21.49 20.35 9.06
C PRO A 18 21.50 18.87 8.68
N ILE A 19 21.36 18.62 7.39
CA ILE A 19 21.42 17.27 6.85
C ILE A 19 22.89 16.84 6.85
N ASP A 20 23.15 15.64 7.36
CA ASP A 20 24.47 15.04 7.46
C ASP A 20 25.09 14.87 6.05
N ASP A 21 26.39 15.18 5.92
CA ASP A 21 27.14 15.02 4.67
C ASP A 21 27.05 13.58 4.14
N TRP A 22 27.11 12.58 5.02
CA TRP A 22 26.94 11.18 4.66
C TRP A 22 25.60 10.92 3.95
N PHE A 23 24.50 11.54 4.42
CA PHE A 23 23.21 11.42 3.77
C PHE A 23 23.21 12.08 2.37
N CYS A 24 23.83 13.25 2.25
CA CYS A 24 23.97 13.95 0.97
C CYS A 24 24.77 13.12 -0.03
N ASP A 25 25.89 12.53 0.39
CA ASP A 25 26.73 11.66 -0.45
C ASP A 25 25.94 10.42 -0.92
N ARG A 26 25.19 9.78 -0.01
CA ARG A 26 24.34 8.65 -0.36
C ARG A 26 23.21 9.00 -1.32
N LEU A 27 22.58 10.15 -1.13
CA LEU A 27 21.57 10.65 -2.02
C LEU A 27 22.15 10.91 -3.42
N GLU A 28 23.33 11.50 -3.50
CA GLU A 28 24.03 11.75 -4.76
C GLU A 28 24.43 10.45 -5.46
N ASP A 29 24.96 9.47 -4.75
CA ASP A 29 25.29 8.14 -5.27
C ASP A 29 24.04 7.44 -5.81
N ASN A 30 22.92 7.51 -5.10
CA ASN A 30 21.65 6.93 -5.51
C ASN A 30 21.08 7.61 -6.77
N ILE A 31 21.20 8.93 -6.87
CA ILE A 31 20.80 9.68 -8.08
C ILE A 31 21.68 9.27 -9.27
N LYS A 32 23.03 9.21 -9.08
CA LYS A 32 23.98 8.82 -10.13
C LYS A 32 23.81 7.37 -10.59
N SER A 33 23.49 6.46 -9.67
CA SER A 33 23.26 5.04 -9.98
C SER A 33 21.92 4.78 -10.69
N GLY A 34 21.06 5.81 -10.80
CA GLY A 34 19.74 5.68 -11.42
C GLY A 34 18.72 4.96 -10.54
N LEU A 35 18.97 4.90 -9.22
CA LEU A 35 17.99 4.36 -8.26
C LEU A 35 16.70 5.19 -8.26
N TYR A 36 16.81 6.50 -8.48
CA TYR A 36 15.66 7.37 -8.66
C TYR A 36 15.37 7.51 -10.16
N LEU A 37 14.18 7.10 -10.55
CA LEU A 37 13.74 7.14 -11.95
C LEU A 37 13.32 8.56 -12.33
N ASP A 38 13.82 9.02 -13.46
CA ASP A 38 13.23 10.22 -14.09
C ASP A 38 11.91 9.87 -14.79
N ALA A 39 11.13 10.89 -15.16
CA ALA A 39 9.85 10.71 -15.81
C ALA A 39 9.93 9.89 -17.13
N ALA A 40 11.05 9.98 -17.85
CA ALA A 40 11.23 9.25 -19.11
C ALA A 40 11.43 7.74 -18.89
N LYS A 41 11.99 7.35 -17.75
CA LYS A 41 12.18 5.94 -17.39
C LYS A 41 10.95 5.35 -16.71
N MET A 42 10.08 6.20 -16.14
CA MET A 42 8.91 5.74 -15.40
C MET A 42 7.95 4.94 -16.28
N ASP A 43 7.71 5.39 -17.51
CA ASP A 43 6.83 4.68 -18.45
C ASP A 43 7.34 3.27 -18.73
N THR A 44 8.66 3.11 -18.95
CA THR A 44 9.27 1.80 -19.16
C THR A 44 9.13 0.88 -17.94
N VAL A 45 9.23 1.43 -16.73
CA VAL A 45 9.03 0.66 -15.51
C VAL A 45 7.57 0.24 -15.35
N ILE A 46 6.63 1.14 -15.61
CA ILE A 46 5.19 0.83 -15.60
C ILE A 46 4.88 -0.29 -16.60
N GLU A 47 5.36 -0.18 -17.84
CA GLU A 47 5.20 -1.19 -18.87
C GLU A 47 5.77 -2.55 -18.45
N SER A 48 6.96 -2.56 -17.84
CA SER A 48 7.57 -3.80 -17.34
C SER A 48 6.75 -4.45 -16.23
N ILE A 49 6.24 -3.66 -15.27
CA ILE A 49 5.39 -4.17 -14.21
C ILE A 49 4.08 -4.73 -14.78
N VAL A 50 3.42 -3.98 -15.64
CA VAL A 50 2.16 -4.39 -16.28
C VAL A 50 2.35 -5.70 -17.06
N THR A 51 3.44 -5.80 -17.84
CA THR A 51 3.76 -7.03 -18.57
C THR A 51 3.95 -8.22 -17.62
N SER A 52 4.72 -8.05 -16.54
CA SER A 52 4.91 -9.11 -15.54
C SER A 52 3.61 -9.55 -14.87
N LEU A 53 2.70 -8.61 -14.60
CA LEU A 53 1.38 -8.92 -14.05
C LEU A 53 0.49 -9.68 -15.04
N MET A 54 0.56 -9.35 -16.33
CA MET A 54 -0.14 -10.10 -17.39
C MET A 54 0.39 -11.52 -17.51
N GLU A 55 1.72 -11.69 -17.56
CA GLU A 55 2.38 -12.99 -17.63
C GLU A 55 2.04 -13.86 -16.41
N TYR A 56 2.00 -13.28 -15.22
CA TYR A 56 1.61 -13.97 -14.00
C TYR A 56 0.16 -14.46 -14.08
N LYS A 57 -0.76 -13.61 -14.50
CA LYS A 57 -2.17 -13.93 -14.73
C LYS A 57 -2.32 -15.14 -15.66
N ASP A 58 -1.69 -15.07 -16.82
CA ASP A 58 -1.79 -16.10 -17.85
C ASP A 58 -1.16 -17.42 -17.41
N THR A 59 0.00 -17.36 -16.75
CA THR A 59 0.73 -18.54 -16.29
C THR A 59 -0.02 -19.32 -15.21
N HIS A 60 -0.74 -18.61 -14.33
CA HIS A 60 -1.43 -19.24 -13.20
C HIS A 60 -2.92 -19.43 -13.43
N GLY A 61 -3.48 -18.89 -14.51
CA GLY A 61 -4.91 -18.96 -14.80
C GLY A 61 -5.77 -18.27 -13.76
N ILE A 62 -5.26 -17.18 -13.13
CA ILE A 62 -5.95 -16.38 -12.12
C ILE A 62 -6.35 -15.06 -12.76
N GLU A 63 -7.64 -14.71 -12.72
CA GLU A 63 -8.14 -13.48 -13.33
C GLU A 63 -8.46 -12.38 -12.32
N ASP A 64 -8.78 -12.77 -11.09
CA ASP A 64 -9.26 -11.88 -10.03
C ASP A 64 -8.16 -11.52 -9.04
N ILE A 65 -8.08 -10.24 -8.70
CA ILE A 65 -7.19 -9.71 -7.66
C ILE A 65 -7.97 -8.89 -6.64
N VAL A 66 -7.74 -9.14 -5.36
CA VAL A 66 -8.39 -8.44 -4.25
C VAL A 66 -7.38 -7.51 -3.58
N ILE A 67 -7.70 -6.22 -3.49
CA ILE A 67 -6.80 -5.18 -2.97
C ILE A 67 -7.52 -4.38 -1.88
N GLY A 68 -6.86 -4.27 -0.72
CA GLY A 68 -7.32 -3.41 0.35
C GLY A 68 -7.07 -1.94 0.02
N MET A 69 -8.14 -1.14 -0.08
CA MET A 69 -8.09 0.27 -0.44
C MET A 69 -8.04 1.14 0.82
N SER A 70 -6.83 1.46 1.27
CA SER A 70 -6.61 2.26 2.48
C SER A 70 -6.89 3.76 2.31
N GLY A 71 -6.99 4.22 1.06
CA GLY A 71 -7.01 5.65 0.71
C GLY A 71 -5.61 6.27 0.60
N GLY A 72 -4.54 5.47 0.71
CA GLY A 72 -3.16 5.85 0.45
C GLY A 72 -2.75 5.63 -1.01
N VAL A 73 -1.63 6.26 -1.40
CA VAL A 73 -1.09 6.20 -2.77
C VAL A 73 -0.68 4.78 -3.17
N ASP A 74 -0.12 3.99 -2.25
CA ASP A 74 0.38 2.65 -2.55
C ASP A 74 -0.76 1.71 -2.98
N SER A 75 -1.88 1.71 -2.24
CA SER A 75 -3.05 0.90 -2.60
C SER A 75 -3.70 1.34 -3.91
N ALA A 76 -3.77 2.66 -4.16
CA ALA A 76 -4.32 3.19 -5.40
C ALA A 76 -3.42 2.86 -6.62
N LEU A 77 -2.10 3.01 -6.47
CA LEU A 77 -1.13 2.68 -7.52
C LEU A 77 -1.16 1.18 -7.84
N THR A 78 -1.13 0.33 -6.81
CA THR A 78 -1.22 -1.13 -6.98
C THR A 78 -2.48 -1.51 -7.75
N ALA A 79 -3.64 -0.98 -7.33
CA ALA A 79 -4.91 -1.25 -8.01
C ALA A 79 -4.92 -0.77 -9.48
N ALA A 80 -4.34 0.39 -9.76
CA ALA A 80 -4.24 0.92 -11.12
C ALA A 80 -3.38 0.04 -12.03
N LEU A 81 -2.23 -0.48 -11.52
CA LEU A 81 -1.35 -1.36 -12.27
C LEU A 81 -2.02 -2.71 -12.59
N PHE A 82 -2.69 -3.34 -11.63
CA PHE A 82 -3.46 -4.56 -11.87
C PHE A 82 -4.59 -4.32 -12.89
N LYS A 83 -5.33 -3.20 -12.74
CA LYS A 83 -6.38 -2.82 -13.69
C LYS A 83 -5.83 -2.62 -15.10
N GLN A 84 -4.67 -1.95 -15.24
CA GLN A 84 -4.01 -1.76 -16.53
C GLN A 84 -3.52 -3.07 -17.13
N ALA A 85 -3.11 -4.03 -16.30
CA ALA A 85 -2.74 -5.38 -16.73
C ALA A 85 -3.95 -6.29 -17.05
N GLY A 86 -5.16 -5.77 -17.04
CA GLY A 86 -6.37 -6.48 -17.44
C GLY A 86 -6.90 -7.49 -16.41
N TRP A 87 -6.57 -7.31 -15.12
CA TRP A 87 -7.16 -8.09 -14.04
C TRP A 87 -8.55 -7.60 -13.68
N ILE A 88 -9.43 -8.51 -13.26
CA ILE A 88 -10.66 -8.17 -12.56
C ILE A 88 -10.25 -7.73 -11.14
N THR A 89 -10.25 -6.42 -10.90
CA THR A 89 -9.69 -5.85 -9.68
C THR A 89 -10.78 -5.49 -8.69
N HIS A 90 -10.81 -6.20 -7.56
CA HIS A 90 -11.73 -5.98 -6.45
C HIS A 90 -11.11 -5.00 -5.46
N GLY A 91 -11.70 -3.81 -5.34
CA GLY A 91 -11.29 -2.79 -4.36
C GLY A 91 -12.08 -2.94 -3.05
N VAL A 92 -11.38 -3.11 -1.93
CA VAL A 92 -12.02 -3.41 -0.64
C VAL A 92 -11.69 -2.34 0.39
N THR A 93 -12.70 -1.66 0.93
CA THR A 93 -12.56 -0.81 2.12
C THR A 93 -12.84 -1.62 3.38
N LEU A 94 -11.98 -1.47 4.40
CA LEU A 94 -11.99 -2.27 5.63
C LEU A 94 -11.84 -1.35 6.87
N PRO A 95 -12.82 -0.44 7.13
CA PRO A 95 -12.74 0.46 8.26
C PRO A 95 -12.75 -0.26 9.62
N ILE A 96 -11.91 0.21 10.56
CA ILE A 96 -11.88 -0.20 11.96
C ILE A 96 -11.66 1.07 12.80
N HIS A 97 -12.69 1.64 13.42
CA HIS A 97 -12.63 2.92 14.12
C HIS A 97 -11.94 4.02 13.28
N GLN A 98 -12.17 4.00 11.99
CA GLN A 98 -11.53 4.88 11.03
C GLN A 98 -12.35 6.14 10.82
N LYS A 99 -11.69 7.26 10.57
CA LYS A 99 -12.40 8.51 10.24
C LYS A 99 -13.11 8.35 8.89
N PRO A 100 -14.34 8.88 8.76
CA PRO A 100 -15.09 8.76 7.50
C PRO A 100 -14.32 9.26 6.26
N GLU A 101 -13.51 10.30 6.42
CA GLU A 101 -12.73 10.90 5.34
C GLU A 101 -11.65 9.95 4.79
N GLU A 102 -11.09 9.09 5.65
CA GLU A 102 -10.09 8.09 5.23
C GLU A 102 -10.74 6.98 4.41
N THR A 103 -11.89 6.50 4.87
CA THR A 103 -12.69 5.48 4.13
C THR A 103 -13.20 6.06 2.81
N SER A 104 -13.63 7.33 2.79
CA SER A 104 -14.10 8.02 1.60
C SER A 104 -13.02 8.10 0.51
N ARG A 105 -11.76 8.38 0.86
CA ARG A 105 -10.65 8.38 -0.12
C ARG A 105 -10.43 7.00 -0.75
N GLY A 106 -10.55 5.94 0.04
CA GLY A 106 -10.48 4.57 -0.49
C GLY A 106 -11.62 4.28 -1.46
N GLN A 107 -12.84 4.69 -1.13
CA GLN A 107 -14.02 4.55 -2.00
C GLN A 107 -13.88 5.38 -3.28
N GLU A 108 -13.42 6.63 -3.17
CA GLU A 108 -13.18 7.49 -4.33
C GLU A 108 -12.18 6.85 -5.32
N ALA A 109 -11.10 6.25 -4.81
CA ALA A 109 -10.15 5.54 -5.66
C ALA A 109 -10.77 4.32 -6.35
N ILE A 110 -11.63 3.56 -5.66
CA ILE A 110 -12.41 2.46 -6.24
C ILE A 110 -13.27 2.95 -7.40
N ASP A 111 -14.00 4.06 -7.19
CA ASP A 111 -14.93 4.61 -8.17
C ASP A 111 -14.18 5.16 -9.40
N VAL A 112 -13.11 5.93 -9.19
CA VAL A 112 -12.27 6.51 -10.27
C VAL A 112 -11.63 5.42 -11.12
N LEU A 113 -11.10 4.38 -10.49
CA LEU A 113 -10.47 3.25 -11.18
C LEU A 113 -11.49 2.24 -11.73
N ARG A 114 -12.78 2.39 -11.40
CA ARG A 114 -13.85 1.47 -11.80
C ARG A 114 -13.53 0.03 -11.38
N LEU A 115 -13.19 -0.15 -10.12
CA LEU A 115 -12.94 -1.45 -9.52
C LEU A 115 -14.25 -2.11 -9.12
N GLU A 116 -14.24 -3.44 -8.92
CA GLU A 116 -15.36 -4.15 -8.30
C GLU A 116 -15.42 -3.80 -6.80
N PRO A 117 -16.44 -3.07 -6.33
CA PRO A 117 -16.44 -2.49 -5.00
C PRO A 117 -16.87 -3.48 -3.90
N HIS A 118 -16.14 -3.46 -2.78
CA HIS A 118 -16.52 -4.17 -1.56
C HIS A 118 -16.25 -3.29 -0.35
N SER A 119 -17.09 -3.42 0.68
CA SER A 119 -16.90 -2.70 1.95
C SER A 119 -17.29 -3.60 3.12
N PHE A 120 -16.38 -3.75 4.08
CA PHE A 120 -16.61 -4.51 5.31
C PHE A 120 -16.17 -3.67 6.50
N ASP A 121 -17.12 -3.19 7.30
CA ASP A 121 -16.81 -2.57 8.58
C ASP A 121 -16.43 -3.66 9.59
N LEU A 122 -15.16 -3.66 10.00
CA LEU A 122 -14.60 -4.64 10.94
C LEU A 122 -14.53 -4.12 12.38
N THR A 123 -15.19 -3.01 12.69
CA THR A 123 -15.15 -2.38 14.01
C THR A 123 -15.66 -3.33 15.09
N ALA A 124 -16.82 -3.97 14.88
CA ALA A 124 -17.39 -4.89 15.85
C ALA A 124 -16.51 -6.12 16.10
N GLN A 125 -15.87 -6.66 15.05
CA GLN A 125 -14.93 -7.79 15.15
C GLN A 125 -13.68 -7.40 15.91
N PHE A 126 -13.16 -6.20 15.64
CA PHE A 126 -12.00 -5.67 16.36
C PHE A 126 -12.31 -5.50 17.86
N ASP A 127 -13.45 -4.90 18.21
CA ASP A 127 -13.86 -4.68 19.58
C ASP A 127 -14.03 -6.01 20.34
N SER A 128 -14.69 -6.97 19.73
CA SER A 128 -14.84 -8.32 20.30
C SER A 128 -13.51 -9.02 20.53
N MET A 129 -12.56 -8.90 19.62
CA MET A 129 -11.21 -9.47 19.79
C MET A 129 -10.40 -8.71 20.84
N GLN A 130 -10.56 -7.39 20.92
CA GLN A 130 -9.93 -6.59 21.96
C GLN A 130 -10.43 -6.99 23.36
N ASP A 131 -11.74 -7.17 23.53
CA ASP A 131 -12.34 -7.63 24.79
C ASP A 131 -11.80 -9.01 25.19
N TYR A 132 -11.68 -9.92 24.22
CA TYR A 132 -11.16 -11.26 24.46
C TYR A 132 -9.67 -11.29 24.82
N LEU A 133 -8.85 -10.47 24.16
CA LEU A 133 -7.39 -10.43 24.36
C LEU A 133 -6.96 -9.53 25.54
N GLY A 134 -7.88 -8.82 26.15
CA GLY A 134 -7.65 -7.78 27.14
C GLY A 134 -7.32 -6.44 26.53
N GLU A 135 -7.60 -5.36 27.27
CA GLU A 135 -7.39 -4.00 26.80
C GLU A 135 -5.94 -3.73 26.36
N PHE A 136 -5.80 -2.90 25.34
CA PHE A 136 -4.52 -2.39 24.89
C PHE A 136 -4.23 -1.07 25.59
N ASP A 137 -3.10 -1.03 26.30
CA ASP A 137 -2.62 0.19 26.93
C ASP A 137 -2.09 1.20 25.90
N SER A 138 -1.84 2.44 26.33
CA SER A 138 -1.30 3.51 25.49
C SER A 138 0.23 3.45 25.32
N THR A 139 0.89 2.39 25.81
CA THR A 139 2.32 2.20 25.58
C THR A 139 2.62 1.92 24.12
N TYR A 140 3.85 2.11 23.72
CA TYR A 140 4.30 1.76 22.36
C TYR A 140 3.96 0.30 21.99
N ARG A 141 4.11 -0.64 22.93
CA ARG A 141 3.74 -2.05 22.71
C ARG A 141 2.24 -2.26 22.58
N GLY A 142 1.44 -1.55 23.38
CA GLY A 142 -0.02 -1.58 23.29
C GLY A 142 -0.50 -1.07 21.94
N LEU A 143 0.03 0.05 21.46
CA LEU A 143 -0.28 0.60 20.14
C LEU A 143 0.13 -0.33 18.98
N GLN A 144 1.30 -0.98 19.10
CA GLN A 144 1.73 -1.98 18.10
C GLN A 144 0.79 -3.21 18.09
N ARG A 145 0.41 -3.74 19.27
CA ARG A 145 -0.55 -4.86 19.35
C ARG A 145 -1.87 -4.51 18.68
N GLN A 146 -2.37 -3.30 18.95
CA GLN A 146 -3.61 -2.80 18.37
C GLN A 146 -3.50 -2.65 16.82
N GLY A 147 -2.40 -2.08 16.33
CA GLY A 147 -2.13 -1.97 14.89
C GLY A 147 -2.05 -3.33 14.20
N ASN A 148 -1.32 -4.28 14.81
CA ASN A 148 -1.18 -5.64 14.30
C ASN A 148 -2.51 -6.40 14.28
N LEU A 149 -3.37 -6.22 15.28
CA LEU A 149 -4.69 -6.83 15.27
C LEU A 149 -5.55 -6.30 14.13
N ARG A 150 -5.55 -4.97 13.90
CA ARG A 150 -6.25 -4.37 12.75
C ARG A 150 -5.75 -4.92 11.41
N ALA A 151 -4.43 -5.02 11.24
CA ALA A 151 -3.82 -5.54 10.02
C ALA A 151 -4.23 -7.00 9.76
N ARG A 152 -4.19 -7.86 10.80
CA ARG A 152 -4.58 -9.27 10.67
C ARG A 152 -6.06 -9.47 10.37
N LEU A 153 -6.96 -8.70 10.98
CA LEU A 153 -8.39 -8.76 10.66
C LEU A 153 -8.65 -8.37 9.20
N ARG A 154 -7.98 -7.32 8.71
CA ARG A 154 -8.06 -6.92 7.30
C ARG A 154 -7.52 -8.02 6.38
N MET A 155 -6.33 -8.55 6.67
CA MET A 155 -5.73 -9.64 5.92
C MET A 155 -6.67 -10.85 5.82
N MET A 156 -7.21 -11.33 6.94
CA MET A 156 -8.15 -12.43 6.98
C MET A 156 -9.36 -12.21 6.07
N THR A 157 -9.91 -11.00 6.09
CA THR A 157 -11.08 -10.63 5.28
C THR A 157 -10.74 -10.62 3.78
N LEU A 158 -9.57 -10.05 3.41
CA LEU A 158 -9.11 -10.01 2.02
C LEU A 158 -8.86 -11.42 1.47
N TYR A 159 -8.18 -12.29 2.22
CA TYR A 159 -7.94 -13.67 1.80
C TYR A 159 -9.23 -14.49 1.67
N ASN A 160 -10.18 -14.28 2.58
CA ASN A 160 -11.49 -14.93 2.47
C ASN A 160 -12.26 -14.48 1.22
N LEU A 161 -12.24 -13.19 0.91
CA LEU A 161 -12.86 -12.68 -0.32
C LEU A 161 -12.13 -13.19 -1.57
N ALA A 162 -10.80 -13.19 -1.58
CA ALA A 162 -10.01 -13.71 -2.69
C ALA A 162 -10.35 -15.17 -2.99
N HIS A 163 -10.46 -16.00 -1.95
CA HIS A 163 -10.90 -17.38 -2.12
C HIS A 163 -12.33 -17.49 -2.68
N LYS A 164 -13.25 -16.62 -2.23
CA LYS A 164 -14.61 -16.59 -2.71
C LYS A 164 -14.72 -16.26 -4.21
N VAL A 165 -13.88 -15.36 -4.71
CA VAL A 165 -13.91 -14.95 -6.14
C VAL A 165 -12.99 -15.81 -7.01
N GLY A 166 -12.22 -16.74 -6.44
CA GLY A 166 -11.28 -17.58 -7.17
C GLY A 166 -9.98 -16.85 -7.54
N GLY A 167 -9.67 -15.77 -6.83
CA GLY A 167 -8.52 -14.91 -7.09
C GLY A 167 -7.44 -14.97 -6.01
N CYS A 168 -6.56 -13.99 -6.01
CA CYS A 168 -5.51 -13.81 -5.01
C CYS A 168 -5.54 -12.41 -4.39
N VAL A 169 -4.74 -12.20 -3.33
CA VAL A 169 -4.61 -10.90 -2.67
C VAL A 169 -3.40 -10.17 -3.24
N GLY A 170 -3.58 -8.91 -3.66
CA GLY A 170 -2.50 -8.01 -4.03
C GLY A 170 -1.92 -7.31 -2.81
N SER A 171 -0.62 -7.47 -2.54
CA SER A 171 0.08 -6.69 -1.52
C SER A 171 0.27 -5.25 -1.98
N THR A 172 0.18 -4.33 -1.03
CA THR A 172 0.41 -2.90 -1.23
C THR A 172 1.65 -2.40 -0.49
N ASP A 173 2.46 -3.34 0.06
CA ASP A 173 3.71 -3.00 0.74
C ASP A 173 4.73 -2.42 -0.26
N ASN A 174 5.47 -1.43 0.18
CA ASN A 174 6.51 -0.81 -0.62
C ASN A 174 7.92 -1.18 -0.13
N PHE A 175 8.93 -0.89 -0.96
CA PHE A 175 10.31 -1.23 -0.66
C PHE A 175 10.83 -0.56 0.62
N SER A 176 10.37 0.64 0.94
CA SER A 176 10.79 1.36 2.16
C SER A 176 10.26 0.66 3.42
N GLU A 177 9.03 0.17 3.39
CA GLU A 177 8.45 -0.63 4.47
C GLU A 177 9.17 -1.96 4.61
N LEU A 178 9.47 -2.62 3.50
CA LEU A 178 10.23 -3.87 3.48
C LEU A 178 11.64 -3.66 4.08
N ALA A 179 12.35 -2.62 3.66
CA ALA A 179 13.69 -2.30 4.14
C ALA A 179 13.71 -1.93 5.64
N ALA A 180 12.65 -1.27 6.12
CA ALA A 180 12.49 -0.90 7.52
C ALA A 180 11.98 -2.05 8.41
N GLY A 181 11.55 -3.17 7.83
CA GLY A 181 10.89 -4.25 8.56
C GLY A 181 9.52 -3.84 9.11
N PHE A 182 8.86 -2.90 8.44
CA PHE A 182 7.59 -2.31 8.88
C PHE A 182 6.39 -2.99 8.23
N TRP A 183 6.14 -4.23 8.65
CA TRP A 183 4.95 -4.99 8.25
C TRP A 183 4.42 -5.85 9.39
N THR A 184 3.20 -6.36 9.23
CA THR A 184 2.56 -7.29 10.17
C THR A 184 2.45 -8.67 9.53
N LEU A 185 3.04 -9.67 10.18
CA LEU A 185 2.91 -11.10 9.84
C LEU A 185 1.66 -11.71 10.49
#